data_85a4fe0491c4497bfcdd51d911b5d324
#
_entry.id   85a4fe0491c4497bfcdd51d911b5d324
#
_cell.length_a   1.000
_cell.length_b   1.000
_cell.length_c   1.000
_cell.angle_alpha   90.00
_cell.angle_beta   90.00
_cell.angle_gamma   90.00
#
_symmetry.space_group_name_H-M   'P 1'
#
loop_
_entity.id
_entity.type
_entity.pdbx_description
1 polymer ?
#
loop_
_entity_poly.entity_id
_entity_poly.type
_entity_poly.pdbx_seq_one_letter_code
_entity_poly.pdbx_strand_id
1 'polypeptide(L)'
;KMMDMFDAEKIVNAGITELEIRSVMTCRAHVGVCARCYGSNMSNGQCVKVGESVGIIAAESIGEPGTQLTMRTFHTGGIASAEDITQGLPRVEELFESRRPKAMAIMTEIGGTVHIDDTKKSRHAEITGVDENGAPVTKSYLIPFGQRLKVMEGDEVAKGALLTEGHAYPQDILAVQGPIATQNYLISEVQKVYRLQGVDINDKHIEVIVRQMMRKVRLEDVGSADQIIAELDTLKKNGQVEGATETAVNAGLEAAKLLDCLSTTRFLNGGVVNRRDVMIVNEEIQKRIDAGQTDLKLVQASQVLLGITKSSLATDSFLSAASFQETTRVLTEAAIKGKVDPLAGLKENVIIGKLIPAGTGLPEVEEELVQAEIARDAAEAAYDH
;
A
#
# COMPACT_ATOMS: atom_id res chain seq x y z
N LYS A 1 -10.73 15.71 13.72
CA LYS A 1 -12.19 15.80 13.68
C LYS A 1 -12.65 15.22 12.35
N MET A 2 -13.75 14.50 12.32
CA MET A 2 -14.44 14.11 11.10
C MET A 2 -15.20 15.32 10.58
N MET A 3 -15.05 15.65 9.29
CA MET A 3 -15.74 16.77 8.67
C MET A 3 -17.17 16.38 8.30
N ASP A 4 -18.12 17.25 8.59
CA ASP A 4 -19.50 17.16 8.14
C ASP A 4 -19.79 18.16 7.00
N MET A 5 -21.00 18.15 6.46
CA MET A 5 -21.39 19.07 5.39
C MET A 5 -21.29 20.54 5.80
N PHE A 6 -21.58 20.86 7.06
CA PHE A 6 -21.47 22.22 7.58
C PHE A 6 -20.02 22.70 7.69
N ASP A 7 -19.10 21.79 8.04
CA ASP A 7 -17.67 22.09 8.05
C ASP A 7 -17.16 22.32 6.62
N ALA A 8 -17.64 21.54 5.63
CA ALA A 8 -17.29 21.72 4.23
C ALA A 8 -17.76 23.07 3.68
N GLU A 9 -18.99 23.48 3.98
CA GLU A 9 -19.51 24.80 3.59
C GLU A 9 -18.69 25.95 4.21
N LYS A 10 -18.28 25.83 5.46
CA LYS A 10 -17.42 26.85 6.11
C LYS A 10 -16.06 26.96 5.44
N ILE A 11 -15.47 25.82 5.01
CA ILE A 11 -14.18 25.79 4.33
C ILE A 11 -14.29 26.48 2.96
N VAL A 12 -15.33 26.15 2.19
CA VAL A 12 -15.59 26.76 0.88
C VAL A 12 -15.82 28.27 1.03
N ASN A 13 -16.66 28.68 1.99
CA ASN A 13 -16.94 30.10 2.25
C ASN A 13 -15.71 30.88 2.74
N ALA A 14 -14.76 30.21 3.39
CA ALA A 14 -13.48 30.81 3.80
C ALA A 14 -12.47 30.93 2.65
N GLY A 15 -12.80 30.45 1.44
CA GLY A 15 -11.93 30.52 0.26
C GLY A 15 -10.71 29.61 0.34
N ILE A 16 -10.72 28.57 1.18
CA ILE A 16 -9.62 27.61 1.32
C ILE A 16 -9.68 26.66 0.13
N THR A 17 -8.63 26.65 -0.70
CA THR A 17 -8.55 25.81 -1.91
C THR A 17 -7.87 24.46 -1.66
N GLU A 18 -6.99 24.38 -0.66
CA GLU A 18 -6.24 23.16 -0.33
C GLU A 18 -6.35 22.85 1.16
N LEU A 19 -6.56 21.57 1.48
CA LEU A 19 -6.67 21.10 2.85
C LEU A 19 -5.93 19.77 3.02
N GLU A 20 -5.09 19.68 4.04
CA GLU A 20 -4.45 18.43 4.42
C GLU A 20 -5.43 17.53 5.17
N ILE A 21 -5.67 16.34 4.63
CA ILE A 21 -6.54 15.32 5.23
C ILE A 21 -5.76 14.04 5.52
N ARG A 22 -6.26 13.26 6.47
CA ARG A 22 -5.76 11.90 6.71
C ARG A 22 -6.34 10.96 5.65
N SER A 23 -5.51 10.08 5.10
CA SER A 23 -5.92 9.05 4.16
C SER A 23 -5.47 7.67 4.63
N VAL A 24 -6.10 6.64 4.09
CA VAL A 24 -5.71 5.25 4.29
C VAL A 24 -4.27 5.00 3.84
N MET A 25 -3.85 5.67 2.77
CA MET A 25 -2.52 5.53 2.17
C MET A 25 -1.38 5.95 3.08
N THR A 26 -1.59 7.03 3.85
CA THR A 26 -0.58 7.61 4.76
C THR A 26 -0.66 7.05 6.18
N CYS A 27 -1.56 6.07 6.43
CA CYS A 27 -1.76 5.49 7.75
C CYS A 27 -0.53 4.73 8.24
N ARG A 28 -0.03 5.08 9.43
CA ARG A 28 1.12 4.45 10.10
C ARG A 28 0.72 3.36 11.11
N ALA A 29 -0.55 2.91 11.11
CA ALA A 29 -1.01 1.88 12.05
C ALA A 29 -0.21 0.58 11.90
N HIS A 30 0.01 -0.09 13.03
CA HIS A 30 0.79 -1.32 13.11
C HIS A 30 0.12 -2.46 12.34
N VAL A 31 -1.13 -2.73 12.65
CA VAL A 31 -1.98 -3.73 11.99
C VAL A 31 -3.18 -2.99 11.40
N GLY A 32 -3.53 -3.34 10.17
CA GLY A 32 -4.69 -2.77 9.49
C GLY A 32 -4.58 -1.26 9.22
N VAL A 33 -5.69 -0.55 9.41
CA VAL A 33 -5.82 0.90 9.22
C VAL A 33 -6.47 1.49 10.47
N CYS A 34 -5.95 2.60 10.99
CA CYS A 34 -6.56 3.22 12.16
C CYS A 34 -7.90 3.89 11.83
N ALA A 35 -8.83 3.90 12.80
CA ALA A 35 -10.17 4.46 12.64
C ALA A 35 -10.16 5.92 12.13
N ARG A 36 -9.19 6.72 12.57
CA ARG A 36 -9.08 8.13 12.14
C ARG A 36 -8.65 8.30 10.69
N CYS A 37 -7.80 7.40 10.15
CA CYS A 37 -7.39 7.45 8.75
C CYS A 37 -8.44 6.85 7.82
N TYR A 38 -9.17 5.84 8.28
CA TYR A 38 -10.29 5.27 7.52
C TYR A 38 -11.51 6.22 7.51
N GLY A 39 -11.79 6.89 8.65
CA GLY A 39 -12.84 7.88 8.76
C GLY A 39 -14.22 7.28 9.03
N SER A 40 -15.22 7.67 8.22
CA SER A 40 -16.61 7.24 8.40
C SER A 40 -16.86 5.83 7.87
N ASN A 41 -17.71 5.09 8.59
CA ASN A 41 -18.35 3.89 8.07
C ASN A 41 -19.44 4.31 7.07
N MET A 42 -19.43 3.70 5.88
CA MET A 42 -20.35 4.07 4.79
C MET A 42 -21.80 3.68 5.05
N SER A 43 -22.06 2.73 5.97
CA SER A 43 -23.42 2.26 6.26
C SER A 43 -24.20 3.22 7.19
N ASN A 44 -23.52 3.84 8.15
CA ASN A 44 -24.18 4.68 9.18
C ASN A 44 -23.63 6.10 9.26
N GLY A 45 -22.60 6.46 8.47
CA GLY A 45 -21.98 7.79 8.47
C GLY A 45 -21.20 8.14 9.73
N GLN A 46 -21.11 7.23 10.71
CA GLN A 46 -20.37 7.44 11.95
C GLN A 46 -18.89 7.06 11.78
N CYS A 47 -18.05 7.46 12.72
CA CYS A 47 -16.66 7.02 12.75
C CYS A 47 -16.60 5.48 12.85
N VAL A 48 -15.76 4.87 12.04
CA VAL A 48 -15.54 3.41 12.06
C VAL A 48 -15.09 2.96 13.44
N LYS A 49 -15.62 1.84 13.90
CA LYS A 49 -15.18 1.20 15.17
C LYS A 49 -13.96 0.33 14.93
N VAL A 50 -13.17 0.13 15.99
CA VAL A 50 -12.10 -0.86 15.98
C VAL A 50 -12.73 -2.25 15.84
N GLY A 51 -12.12 -3.12 15.02
CA GLY A 51 -12.64 -4.45 14.77
C GLY A 51 -13.46 -4.60 13.49
N GLU A 52 -13.72 -3.53 12.75
CA GLU A 52 -14.33 -3.68 11.42
C GLU A 52 -13.34 -4.25 10.40
N SER A 53 -13.81 -5.23 9.62
CA SER A 53 -13.02 -5.90 8.58
C SER A 53 -13.01 -5.10 7.28
N VAL A 54 -12.39 -3.90 7.32
CA VAL A 54 -12.39 -2.94 6.19
C VAL A 54 -11.79 -3.49 4.89
N GLY A 55 -10.90 -4.48 4.97
CA GLY A 55 -10.34 -5.14 3.79
C GLY A 55 -11.35 -6.01 3.06
N ILE A 56 -12.22 -6.73 3.79
CA ILE A 56 -13.31 -7.52 3.21
C ILE A 56 -14.33 -6.59 2.58
N ILE A 57 -14.75 -5.53 3.29
CA ILE A 57 -15.68 -4.52 2.79
C ILE A 57 -15.15 -3.88 1.49
N ALA A 58 -13.85 -3.57 1.43
CA ALA A 58 -13.22 -3.04 0.22
C ALA A 58 -13.27 -4.04 -0.93
N ALA A 59 -12.94 -5.31 -0.69
CA ALA A 59 -12.97 -6.36 -1.70
C ALA A 59 -14.40 -6.61 -2.23
N GLU A 60 -15.40 -6.63 -1.36
CA GLU A 60 -16.81 -6.78 -1.73
C GLU A 60 -17.32 -5.59 -2.54
N SER A 61 -17.00 -4.35 -2.11
CA SER A 61 -17.39 -3.13 -2.81
C SER A 61 -16.79 -3.00 -4.21
N ILE A 62 -15.60 -3.56 -4.43
CA ILE A 62 -14.94 -3.61 -5.74
C ILE A 62 -15.42 -4.81 -6.56
N GLY A 63 -15.69 -5.95 -5.91
CA GLY A 63 -16.04 -7.21 -6.57
C GLY A 63 -17.51 -7.29 -7.00
N GLU A 64 -18.44 -6.76 -6.22
CA GLU A 64 -19.87 -6.79 -6.53
C GLU A 64 -20.19 -6.16 -7.91
N PRO A 65 -19.75 -4.92 -8.20
CA PRO A 65 -19.99 -4.34 -9.52
C PRO A 65 -19.23 -5.05 -10.64
N GLY A 66 -18.16 -5.79 -10.32
CA GLY A 66 -17.36 -6.54 -11.30
C GLY A 66 -18.20 -7.59 -12.06
N THR A 67 -19.14 -8.26 -11.40
CA THR A 67 -20.04 -9.21 -12.05
C THR A 67 -21.00 -8.53 -13.03
N GLN A 68 -21.47 -7.33 -12.73
CA GLN A 68 -22.33 -6.53 -13.61
C GLN A 68 -21.53 -6.02 -14.83
N LEU A 69 -20.26 -5.66 -14.65
CA LEU A 69 -19.37 -5.25 -15.74
C LEU A 69 -19.14 -6.37 -16.77
N THR A 70 -18.96 -7.62 -16.34
CA THR A 70 -18.80 -8.77 -17.25
C THR A 70 -20.06 -9.03 -18.07
N MET A 71 -21.24 -8.91 -17.49
CA MET A 71 -22.50 -9.11 -18.21
C MET A 71 -22.76 -8.05 -19.28
N ARG A 72 -22.34 -6.80 -19.06
CA ARG A 72 -22.52 -5.70 -20.04
C ARG A 72 -21.55 -5.77 -21.21
N THR A 73 -20.33 -6.25 -21.05
CA THR A 73 -19.35 -6.40 -22.15
C THR A 73 -19.76 -7.45 -23.19
N PHE A 74 -20.58 -8.45 -22.81
CA PHE A 74 -21.14 -9.42 -23.75
C PHE A 74 -22.30 -8.91 -24.61
N HIS A 75 -22.96 -7.81 -24.20
CA HIS A 75 -24.15 -7.28 -24.90
C HIS A 75 -23.85 -6.13 -25.86
N THR A 76 -22.67 -5.52 -25.83
CA THR A 76 -22.23 -4.51 -26.78
C THR A 76 -21.67 -5.16 -28.04
N GLY A 77 -22.54 -5.78 -28.86
CA GLY A 77 -22.21 -6.40 -30.13
C GLY A 77 -22.00 -5.36 -31.27
N GLY A 78 -21.37 -4.24 -31.00
CA GLY A 78 -20.88 -3.30 -31.99
C GLY A 78 -19.43 -3.60 -32.35
N ILE A 79 -18.94 -3.07 -33.48
CA ILE A 79 -17.52 -3.15 -33.92
C ILE A 79 -16.66 -2.52 -32.80
N ALA A 80 -16.24 -3.36 -31.84
CA ALA A 80 -15.35 -2.94 -30.79
C ALA A 80 -13.97 -2.64 -31.39
N SER A 81 -13.47 -1.44 -31.22
CA SER A 81 -12.06 -1.15 -31.50
C SER A 81 -11.18 -1.99 -30.58
N ALA A 82 -9.94 -2.25 -30.97
CA ALA A 82 -9.01 -3.01 -30.11
C ALA A 82 -8.81 -2.34 -28.74
N GLU A 83 -9.11 -1.05 -28.61
CA GLU A 83 -9.12 -0.28 -27.37
C GLU A 83 -10.34 -0.60 -26.49
N ASP A 84 -11.52 -0.86 -27.09
CA ASP A 84 -12.75 -1.14 -26.34
C ASP A 84 -12.75 -2.52 -25.62
N ILE A 85 -11.98 -3.49 -26.14
CA ILE A 85 -11.89 -4.85 -25.57
C ILE A 85 -11.17 -4.86 -24.21
N THR A 86 -10.30 -3.89 -23.96
CA THR A 86 -9.58 -3.73 -22.69
C THR A 86 -10.26 -2.76 -21.72
N GLN A 87 -11.37 -2.15 -22.12
CA GLN A 87 -12.16 -1.27 -21.26
C GLN A 87 -13.11 -2.13 -20.40
N GLY A 88 -13.03 -2.01 -19.08
CA GLY A 88 -13.88 -2.72 -18.15
C GLY A 88 -13.08 -3.60 -17.18
N LEU A 89 -13.65 -4.73 -16.78
CA LEU A 89 -13.04 -5.60 -15.76
C LEU A 89 -11.61 -6.08 -16.10
N PRO A 90 -11.26 -6.42 -17.35
CA PRO A 90 -9.88 -6.78 -17.69
C PRO A 90 -8.88 -5.64 -17.40
N ARG A 91 -9.28 -4.38 -17.56
CA ARG A 91 -8.43 -3.23 -17.22
C ARG A 91 -8.23 -3.08 -15.72
N VAL A 92 -9.28 -3.31 -14.93
CA VAL A 92 -9.18 -3.31 -13.47
C VAL A 92 -8.23 -4.42 -12.99
N GLU A 93 -8.32 -5.61 -13.60
CA GLU A 93 -7.40 -6.72 -13.32
C GLU A 93 -5.96 -6.37 -13.69
N GLU A 94 -5.71 -5.77 -14.85
CA GLU A 94 -4.37 -5.30 -15.25
C GLU A 94 -3.77 -4.34 -14.22
N LEU A 95 -4.58 -3.39 -13.74
CA LEU A 95 -4.14 -2.37 -12.77
C LEU A 95 -3.81 -3.00 -11.41
N PHE A 96 -4.71 -3.83 -10.87
CA PHE A 96 -4.49 -4.47 -9.58
C PHE A 96 -3.41 -5.55 -9.60
N GLU A 97 -3.20 -6.24 -10.73
CA GLU A 97 -2.08 -7.17 -10.88
C GLU A 97 -0.79 -6.49 -11.35
N SER A 98 -0.84 -5.18 -11.59
CA SER A 98 0.31 -4.40 -12.10
C SER A 98 0.95 -5.09 -13.33
N ARG A 99 0.10 -5.57 -14.26
CA ARG A 99 0.53 -6.18 -15.51
C ARG A 99 0.88 -5.11 -16.53
N ARG A 100 1.72 -5.46 -17.48
CA ARG A 100 1.99 -4.60 -18.63
C ARG A 100 0.74 -4.46 -19.47
N PRO A 101 0.28 -3.21 -19.76
CA PRO A 101 -0.86 -2.98 -20.64
C PRO A 101 -0.58 -3.49 -22.05
N LYS A 102 -1.62 -3.99 -22.74
CA LYS A 102 -1.50 -4.41 -24.14
C LYS A 102 -1.15 -3.22 -25.06
N ALA A 103 -1.78 -2.07 -24.83
CA ALA A 103 -1.48 -0.80 -25.49
C ALA A 103 -0.67 0.09 -24.54
N MET A 104 0.62 -0.25 -24.36
CA MET A 104 1.50 0.49 -23.46
C MET A 104 1.93 1.81 -24.11
N ALA A 105 1.73 2.91 -23.40
CA ALA A 105 2.27 4.21 -23.77
C ALA A 105 3.76 4.30 -23.40
N ILE A 106 4.52 5.01 -24.20
CA ILE A 106 5.91 5.35 -23.92
C ILE A 106 5.90 6.62 -23.07
N MET A 107 6.60 6.56 -21.94
CA MET A 107 6.71 7.66 -20.98
C MET A 107 8.13 8.20 -20.95
N THR A 108 8.28 9.52 -20.83
CA THR A 108 9.59 10.15 -20.66
C THR A 108 10.11 10.03 -19.24
N GLU A 109 11.41 9.76 -19.10
CA GLU A 109 12.09 9.74 -17.81
C GLU A 109 12.63 11.12 -17.40
N ILE A 110 12.78 12.02 -18.37
CA ILE A 110 13.28 13.39 -18.16
C ILE A 110 12.27 14.41 -18.66
N GLY A 111 12.25 15.59 -18.07
CA GLY A 111 11.53 16.74 -18.60
C GLY A 111 12.39 17.51 -19.60
N GLY A 112 11.77 18.10 -20.60
CA GLY A 112 12.51 18.90 -21.60
C GLY A 112 11.72 19.12 -22.88
N THR A 113 12.42 19.57 -23.92
CA THR A 113 11.85 19.83 -25.24
C THR A 113 11.91 18.59 -26.11
N VAL A 114 10.81 18.29 -26.78
CA VAL A 114 10.66 17.12 -27.67
C VAL A 114 11.19 17.46 -29.08
N HIS A 115 12.05 16.61 -29.59
CA HIS A 115 12.46 16.59 -31.00
C HIS A 115 12.11 15.25 -31.62
N ILE A 116 11.41 15.26 -32.75
CA ILE A 116 10.93 14.05 -33.42
C ILE A 116 11.78 13.79 -34.69
N ASP A 117 12.57 12.71 -34.64
CA ASP A 117 13.28 12.23 -35.83
C ASP A 117 12.50 11.08 -36.48
N ASP A 118 11.90 11.38 -37.64
CA ASP A 118 11.08 10.44 -38.42
C ASP A 118 11.86 9.93 -39.62
N THR A 119 12.62 8.87 -39.44
CA THR A 119 13.31 8.19 -40.52
C THR A 119 12.45 7.10 -41.14
N LYS A 120 12.71 6.74 -42.41
CA LYS A 120 11.93 5.70 -43.16
C LYS A 120 11.89 4.33 -42.47
N LYS A 121 12.79 4.06 -41.51
CA LYS A 121 12.90 2.77 -40.81
C LYS A 121 12.49 2.81 -39.33
N SER A 122 12.58 3.95 -38.68
CA SER A 122 12.28 4.09 -37.25
C SER A 122 11.89 5.54 -36.96
N ARG A 123 10.97 5.70 -36.01
CA ARG A 123 10.61 7.00 -35.46
C ARG A 123 11.18 7.09 -34.05
N HIS A 124 11.91 8.15 -33.78
CA HIS A 124 12.49 8.43 -32.48
C HIS A 124 11.96 9.76 -31.95
N ALA A 125 11.62 9.80 -30.68
CA ALA A 125 11.40 11.05 -29.96
C ALA A 125 12.61 11.29 -29.06
N GLU A 126 13.34 12.35 -29.32
CA GLU A 126 14.47 12.79 -28.51
C GLU A 126 14.01 13.90 -27.58
N ILE A 127 14.30 13.74 -26.31
CA ILE A 127 13.97 14.74 -25.29
C ILE A 127 15.26 15.34 -24.79
N THR A 128 15.41 16.63 -24.99
CA THR A 128 16.53 17.39 -24.48
C THR A 128 16.10 18.19 -23.28
N GLY A 129 16.67 17.87 -22.14
CA GLY A 129 16.35 18.49 -20.87
C GLY A 129 17.57 18.69 -20.00
N VAL A 130 17.32 19.01 -18.75
CA VAL A 130 18.37 19.23 -17.74
C VAL A 130 18.15 18.19 -16.64
N ASP A 131 19.21 17.48 -16.26
CA ASP A 131 19.17 16.53 -15.16
C ASP A 131 19.08 17.23 -13.79
N GLU A 132 18.82 16.51 -12.74
CA GLU A 132 18.75 16.99 -11.35
C GLU A 132 20.04 17.75 -10.92
N ASN A 133 21.16 17.45 -11.58
CA ASN A 133 22.45 18.12 -11.37
C ASN A 133 22.70 19.35 -12.25
N GLY A 134 21.73 19.76 -13.09
CA GLY A 134 21.87 20.89 -13.99
C GLY A 134 22.65 20.60 -15.28
N ALA A 135 22.99 19.33 -15.58
CA ALA A 135 23.67 18.96 -16.80
C ALA A 135 22.65 18.72 -17.94
N PRO A 136 22.95 19.16 -19.19
CA PRO A 136 22.09 18.85 -20.34
C PRO A 136 22.15 17.37 -20.66
N VAL A 137 20.99 16.73 -20.68
CA VAL A 137 20.84 15.30 -20.99
C VAL A 137 19.84 15.16 -22.11
N THR A 138 20.20 14.35 -23.15
CA THR A 138 19.30 13.98 -24.23
C THR A 138 19.00 12.48 -24.14
N LYS A 139 17.71 12.11 -24.12
CA LYS A 139 17.26 10.72 -24.17
C LYS A 139 16.43 10.49 -25.43
N SER A 140 16.74 9.41 -26.15
CA SER A 140 16.03 9.01 -27.36
C SER A 140 15.12 7.82 -27.07
N TYR A 141 13.85 7.92 -27.45
CA TYR A 141 12.82 6.90 -27.28
C TYR A 141 12.36 6.38 -28.63
N LEU A 142 12.52 5.07 -28.86
CA LEU A 142 12.05 4.42 -30.09
C LEU A 142 10.52 4.28 -30.05
N ILE A 143 9.85 4.80 -31.05
CA ILE A 143 8.39 4.72 -31.20
C ILE A 143 8.07 3.67 -32.25
N PRO A 144 7.38 2.56 -31.86
CA PRO A 144 6.95 1.53 -32.78
C PRO A 144 6.01 2.07 -33.86
N PHE A 145 6.11 1.52 -35.07
CA PHE A 145 5.17 1.86 -36.13
C PHE A 145 3.73 1.52 -35.73
N GLY A 146 2.82 2.44 -36.00
CA GLY A 146 1.40 2.30 -35.68
C GLY A 146 0.98 2.93 -34.34
N GLN A 147 1.92 3.31 -33.48
CA GLN A 147 1.59 4.12 -32.32
C GLN A 147 1.45 5.60 -32.68
N ARG A 148 0.36 6.21 -32.21
CA ARG A 148 0.12 7.64 -32.39
C ARG A 148 0.88 8.43 -31.31
N LEU A 149 1.53 9.51 -31.75
CA LEU A 149 2.15 10.47 -30.85
C LEU A 149 1.09 11.35 -30.19
N LYS A 150 1.29 11.63 -28.93
CA LYS A 150 0.49 12.57 -28.14
C LYS A 150 1.14 13.95 -28.08
N VAL A 151 2.42 14.03 -28.43
CA VAL A 151 3.25 15.24 -28.39
C VAL A 151 3.63 15.68 -29.79
N MET A 152 3.86 16.97 -29.98
CA MET A 152 4.32 17.57 -31.21
C MET A 152 5.78 17.99 -31.14
N GLU A 153 6.37 18.26 -32.29
CA GLU A 153 7.73 18.81 -32.41
C GLU A 153 7.85 20.14 -31.66
N GLY A 154 8.81 20.24 -30.74
CA GLY A 154 9.06 21.44 -29.95
C GLY A 154 8.21 21.59 -28.69
N ASP A 155 7.34 20.64 -28.37
CA ASP A 155 6.58 20.67 -27.10
C ASP A 155 7.50 20.54 -25.89
N GLU A 156 7.20 21.30 -24.84
CA GLU A 156 7.81 21.10 -23.54
C GLU A 156 7.03 20.05 -22.75
N VAL A 157 7.71 18.97 -22.36
CA VAL A 157 7.13 17.88 -21.58
C VAL A 157 7.75 17.80 -20.19
N ALA A 158 6.92 17.53 -19.19
CA ALA A 158 7.37 17.27 -17.84
C ALA A 158 7.90 15.83 -17.68
N LYS A 159 8.75 15.60 -16.68
CA LYS A 159 9.19 14.25 -16.29
C LYS A 159 7.97 13.36 -16.04
N GLY A 160 7.90 12.21 -16.75
CA GLY A 160 6.78 11.29 -16.65
C GLY A 160 5.59 11.59 -17.57
N ALA A 161 5.73 12.50 -18.55
CA ALA A 161 4.70 12.72 -19.57
C ALA A 161 4.63 11.55 -20.56
N LEU A 162 3.44 11.27 -21.08
CA LEU A 162 3.24 10.23 -22.07
C LEU A 162 3.51 10.80 -23.47
N LEU A 163 4.42 10.16 -24.21
CA LEU A 163 4.80 10.54 -25.57
C LEU A 163 3.85 9.96 -26.61
N THR A 164 3.26 8.79 -26.33
CA THR A 164 2.35 8.09 -27.22
C THR A 164 0.99 7.89 -26.60
N GLU A 165 -0.03 7.64 -27.44
CA GLU A 165 -1.34 7.19 -26.98
C GLU A 165 -1.23 5.80 -26.35
N GLY A 166 -2.07 5.53 -25.34
CA GLY A 166 -2.12 4.26 -24.62
C GLY A 166 -2.14 4.45 -23.11
N HIS A 167 -1.95 3.34 -22.40
CA HIS A 167 -1.96 3.29 -20.95
C HIS A 167 -0.53 3.30 -20.38
N ALA A 168 -0.31 4.11 -19.37
CA ALA A 168 0.96 4.08 -18.64
C ALA A 168 1.11 2.76 -17.86
N TYR A 169 2.33 2.26 -17.79
CA TYR A 169 2.65 1.11 -16.96
C TYR A 169 2.89 1.57 -15.51
N PRO A 170 2.17 1.04 -14.51
CA PRO A 170 2.27 1.55 -13.14
C PRO A 170 3.68 1.47 -12.53
N GLN A 171 4.49 0.49 -12.94
CA GLN A 171 5.86 0.36 -12.45
C GLN A 171 6.80 1.42 -13.02
N ASP A 172 6.57 1.85 -14.28
CA ASP A 172 7.34 2.95 -14.88
C ASP A 172 6.99 4.28 -14.21
N ILE A 173 5.70 4.49 -13.88
CA ILE A 173 5.28 5.65 -13.07
C ILE A 173 5.97 5.64 -11.71
N LEU A 174 6.05 4.47 -11.06
CA LEU A 174 6.73 4.35 -9.78
C LEU A 174 8.22 4.71 -9.88
N ALA A 175 8.89 4.26 -10.93
CA ALA A 175 10.30 4.52 -11.15
C ALA A 175 10.60 6.00 -11.47
N VAL A 176 9.70 6.66 -12.23
CA VAL A 176 9.94 8.01 -12.75
C VAL A 176 9.35 9.09 -11.85
N GLN A 177 8.08 8.95 -11.45
CA GLN A 177 7.32 9.96 -10.70
C GLN A 177 7.19 9.65 -9.20
N GLY A 178 7.53 8.42 -8.79
CA GLY A 178 7.50 8.00 -7.41
C GLY A 178 6.17 7.44 -6.90
N PRO A 179 6.10 7.09 -5.59
CA PRO A 179 5.00 6.33 -5.03
C PRO A 179 3.66 7.08 -5.02
N ILE A 180 3.65 8.38 -4.73
CA ILE A 180 2.42 9.18 -4.61
C ILE A 180 1.72 9.27 -5.97
N ALA A 181 2.48 9.56 -7.04
CA ALA A 181 1.93 9.63 -8.40
C ALA A 181 1.35 8.27 -8.84
N THR A 182 2.03 7.18 -8.51
CA THR A 182 1.55 5.82 -8.81
C THR A 182 0.24 5.51 -8.09
N GLN A 183 0.12 5.88 -6.82
CA GLN A 183 -1.11 5.72 -6.04
C GLN A 183 -2.28 6.46 -6.68
N ASN A 184 -2.09 7.74 -6.96
CA ASN A 184 -3.10 8.59 -7.58
C ASN A 184 -3.50 8.06 -8.98
N TYR A 185 -2.53 7.59 -9.76
CA TYR A 185 -2.79 6.98 -11.05
C TYR A 185 -3.65 5.73 -10.94
N LEU A 186 -3.30 4.80 -10.03
CA LEU A 186 -4.07 3.57 -9.83
C LEU A 186 -5.51 3.86 -9.39
N ILE A 187 -5.69 4.78 -8.43
CA ILE A 187 -7.02 5.17 -7.95
C ILE A 187 -7.83 5.79 -9.08
N SER A 188 -7.26 6.77 -9.80
CA SER A 188 -7.96 7.49 -10.88
C SER A 188 -8.35 6.58 -12.04
N GLU A 189 -7.46 5.68 -12.47
CA GLU A 189 -7.74 4.74 -13.57
C GLU A 189 -8.80 3.70 -13.18
N VAL A 190 -8.75 3.15 -11.96
CA VAL A 190 -9.79 2.24 -11.47
C VAL A 190 -11.14 2.95 -11.38
N GLN A 191 -11.18 4.13 -10.77
CA GLN A 191 -12.39 4.95 -10.70
C GLN A 191 -12.97 5.28 -12.07
N LYS A 192 -12.10 5.62 -13.04
CA LYS A 192 -12.53 5.90 -14.41
C LYS A 192 -13.27 4.72 -15.03
N VAL A 193 -12.77 3.50 -14.85
CA VAL A 193 -13.44 2.29 -15.37
C VAL A 193 -14.82 2.11 -14.76
N TYR A 194 -14.95 2.25 -13.43
CA TYR A 194 -16.24 2.08 -12.75
C TYR A 194 -17.23 3.20 -13.09
N ARG A 195 -16.78 4.45 -13.14
CA ARG A 195 -17.64 5.60 -13.52
C ARG A 195 -18.15 5.52 -14.96
N LEU A 196 -17.34 5.03 -15.91
CA LEU A 196 -17.79 4.77 -17.27
C LEU A 196 -18.95 3.76 -17.35
N GLN A 197 -19.07 2.90 -16.36
CA GLN A 197 -20.16 1.93 -16.25
C GLN A 197 -21.32 2.41 -15.34
N GLY A 198 -21.24 3.65 -14.85
CA GLY A 198 -22.25 4.25 -13.98
C GLY A 198 -22.24 3.72 -12.56
N VAL A 199 -21.12 3.15 -12.12
CA VAL A 199 -20.92 2.67 -10.76
C VAL A 199 -20.01 3.66 -10.01
N ASP A 200 -20.45 4.08 -8.83
CA ASP A 200 -19.67 4.96 -7.94
C ASP A 200 -19.17 4.17 -6.74
N ILE A 201 -17.85 4.09 -6.61
CA ILE A 201 -17.16 3.41 -5.50
C ILE A 201 -16.37 4.46 -4.72
N ASN A 202 -16.45 4.43 -3.40
CA ASN A 202 -15.66 5.35 -2.58
C ASN A 202 -14.17 5.02 -2.70
N ASP A 203 -13.35 6.06 -2.87
CA ASP A 203 -11.90 5.96 -3.06
C ASP A 203 -11.20 5.15 -1.96
N LYS A 204 -11.69 5.23 -0.70
CA LYS A 204 -11.10 4.50 0.43
C LYS A 204 -11.00 2.99 0.22
N HIS A 205 -11.95 2.38 -0.52
CA HIS A 205 -11.93 0.94 -0.81
C HIS A 205 -10.77 0.59 -1.75
N ILE A 206 -10.55 1.43 -2.77
CA ILE A 206 -9.42 1.29 -3.69
C ILE A 206 -8.11 1.59 -2.96
N GLU A 207 -8.08 2.62 -2.12
CA GLU A 207 -6.91 2.99 -1.33
C GLU A 207 -6.44 1.85 -0.41
N VAL A 208 -7.35 1.12 0.24
CA VAL A 208 -7.02 -0.05 1.08
C VAL A 208 -6.25 -1.10 0.27
N ILE A 209 -6.71 -1.41 -0.94
CA ILE A 209 -6.05 -2.41 -1.81
C ILE A 209 -4.69 -1.89 -2.31
N VAL A 210 -4.64 -0.67 -2.83
CA VAL A 210 -3.40 -0.06 -3.34
C VAL A 210 -2.35 0.06 -2.23
N ARG A 211 -2.76 0.38 -0.99
CA ARG A 211 -1.86 0.39 0.18
C ARG A 211 -1.22 -0.98 0.41
N GLN A 212 -1.97 -2.07 0.27
CA GLN A 212 -1.42 -3.43 0.39
C GLN A 212 -0.46 -3.78 -0.76
N MET A 213 -0.75 -3.33 -1.98
CA MET A 213 0.15 -3.52 -3.13
C MET A 213 1.49 -2.81 -2.95
N MET A 214 1.53 -1.72 -2.18
CA MET A 214 2.73 -0.90 -1.93
C MET A 214 3.28 -1.06 -0.51
N ARG A 215 2.91 -2.12 0.19
CA ARG A 215 3.36 -2.38 1.57
C ARG A 215 4.84 -2.76 1.66
N LYS A 216 5.39 -3.35 0.61
CA LYS A 216 6.75 -3.91 0.58
C LYS A 216 7.74 -2.96 -0.10
N VAL A 217 8.97 -3.01 0.38
CA VAL A 217 10.12 -2.31 -0.20
C VAL A 217 11.26 -3.31 -0.43
N ARG A 218 12.12 -3.02 -1.41
CA ARG A 218 13.34 -3.77 -1.67
C ARG A 218 14.50 -3.04 -1.02
N LEU A 219 15.29 -3.77 -0.25
CA LEU A 219 16.50 -3.25 0.37
C LEU A 219 17.61 -3.11 -0.67
N GLU A 220 18.19 -1.95 -0.78
CA GLU A 220 19.37 -1.67 -1.61
C GLU A 220 20.63 -1.72 -0.77
N ASP A 221 20.62 -1.04 0.38
CA ASP A 221 21.69 -1.09 1.37
C ASP A 221 21.09 -1.28 2.76
N VAL A 222 21.53 -2.31 3.45
CA VAL A 222 21.08 -2.65 4.80
C VAL A 222 21.61 -1.68 5.86
N GLY A 223 22.71 -0.96 5.54
CA GLY A 223 23.34 -0.03 6.49
C GLY A 223 23.69 -0.71 7.82
N SER A 224 23.32 -0.09 8.92
CA SER A 224 23.59 -0.59 10.29
C SER A 224 22.44 -1.38 10.92
N ALA A 225 21.43 -1.80 10.13
CA ALA A 225 20.22 -2.46 10.66
C ALA A 225 20.53 -3.72 11.45
N ASP A 226 21.39 -4.61 10.93
CA ASP A 226 21.71 -5.88 11.58
C ASP A 226 22.43 -5.68 12.92
N GLN A 227 23.28 -4.64 13.02
CA GLN A 227 23.96 -4.28 14.27
C GLN A 227 22.94 -3.82 15.32
N ILE A 228 22.03 -2.94 14.94
CA ILE A 228 20.98 -2.43 15.83
C ILE A 228 20.06 -3.55 16.31
N ILE A 229 19.63 -4.43 15.42
CA ILE A 229 18.76 -5.57 15.79
C ILE A 229 19.49 -6.53 16.73
N ALA A 230 20.78 -6.82 16.48
CA ALA A 230 21.57 -7.66 17.36
C ALA A 230 21.77 -7.03 18.75
N GLU A 231 21.96 -5.72 18.82
CA GLU A 231 22.02 -4.99 20.10
C GLU A 231 20.70 -5.00 20.84
N LEU A 232 19.56 -4.79 20.14
CA LEU A 232 18.24 -4.89 20.73
C LEU A 232 17.96 -6.30 21.27
N ASP A 233 18.37 -7.35 20.55
CA ASP A 233 18.27 -8.73 21.01
C ASP A 233 19.11 -8.98 22.28
N THR A 234 20.30 -8.40 22.35
CA THR A 234 21.15 -8.52 23.55
C THR A 234 20.56 -7.78 24.74
N LEU A 235 20.01 -6.59 24.54
CA LEU A 235 19.31 -5.82 25.57
C LEU A 235 18.07 -6.56 26.08
N LYS A 236 17.28 -7.15 25.20
CA LYS A 236 16.12 -7.99 25.55
C LYS A 236 16.55 -9.16 26.45
N LYS A 237 17.61 -9.87 26.09
CA LYS A 237 18.14 -10.99 26.86
C LYS A 237 18.67 -10.54 28.22
N ASN A 238 19.43 -9.44 28.27
CA ASN A 238 19.98 -8.90 29.50
C ASN A 238 18.89 -8.42 30.50
N GLY A 239 17.78 -7.88 29.98
CA GLY A 239 16.63 -7.47 30.78
C GLY A 239 15.84 -8.66 31.39
N GLN A 240 16.02 -9.88 30.84
CA GLN A 240 15.34 -11.10 31.34
C GLN A 240 16.19 -11.92 32.32
N VAL A 241 17.42 -11.50 32.62
CA VAL A 241 18.31 -12.21 33.56
C VAL A 241 17.86 -11.99 35.00
N GLU A 242 17.80 -13.06 35.79
CA GLU A 242 17.52 -12.96 37.25
C GLU A 242 18.56 -12.06 37.91
N GLY A 243 18.09 -11.02 38.62
CA GLY A 243 18.96 -10.04 39.28
C GLY A 243 19.39 -8.84 38.41
N ALA A 244 18.78 -8.66 37.22
CA ALA A 244 19.02 -7.48 36.38
C ALA A 244 18.64 -6.17 37.12
N THR A 245 19.41 -5.12 36.87
CA THR A 245 19.11 -3.79 37.41
C THR A 245 17.82 -3.23 36.78
N GLU A 246 17.11 -2.39 37.52
CA GLU A 246 15.85 -1.79 37.05
C GLU A 246 16.05 -1.07 35.70
N THR A 247 17.17 -0.42 35.49
CA THR A 247 17.55 0.21 34.21
C THR A 247 17.73 -0.80 33.08
N ALA A 248 18.33 -1.97 33.37
CA ALA A 248 18.49 -3.03 32.35
C ALA A 248 17.15 -3.70 32.01
N VAL A 249 16.26 -3.86 32.98
CA VAL A 249 14.91 -4.38 32.78
C VAL A 249 14.09 -3.44 31.89
N ASN A 250 14.12 -2.13 32.16
CA ASN A 250 13.40 -1.13 31.38
C ASN A 250 13.93 -1.05 29.95
N ALA A 251 15.26 -1.03 29.77
CA ALA A 251 15.88 -1.06 28.44
C ALA A 251 15.56 -2.35 27.67
N GLY A 252 15.54 -3.49 28.36
CA GLY A 252 15.15 -4.78 27.79
C GLY A 252 13.67 -4.82 27.36
N LEU A 253 12.78 -4.18 28.12
CA LEU A 253 11.36 -4.08 27.81
C LEU A 253 11.12 -3.20 26.58
N GLU A 254 11.81 -2.06 26.46
CA GLU A 254 11.73 -1.21 25.28
C GLU A 254 12.30 -1.90 24.03
N ALA A 255 13.43 -2.58 24.16
CA ALA A 255 14.01 -3.37 23.09
C ALA A 255 13.05 -4.51 22.65
N ALA A 256 12.41 -5.19 23.60
CA ALA A 256 11.42 -6.22 23.31
C ALA A 256 10.23 -5.65 22.52
N LYS A 257 9.68 -4.51 22.94
CA LYS A 257 8.58 -3.84 22.22
C LYS A 257 8.96 -3.47 20.78
N LEU A 258 10.17 -2.98 20.54
CA LEU A 258 10.66 -2.66 19.21
C LEU A 258 10.80 -3.91 18.35
N LEU A 259 11.42 -4.98 18.88
CA LEU A 259 11.58 -6.25 18.16
C LEU A 259 10.24 -6.92 17.86
N ASP A 260 9.30 -6.88 18.78
CA ASP A 260 7.95 -7.44 18.59
C ASP A 260 7.14 -6.64 17.54
N CYS A 261 7.54 -5.39 17.28
CA CYS A 261 6.98 -4.58 16.20
C CYS A 261 7.52 -4.95 14.81
N LEU A 262 8.65 -5.62 14.69
CA LEU A 262 9.24 -6.00 13.41
C LEU A 262 8.65 -7.31 12.91
N SER A 263 8.24 -7.34 11.65
CA SER A 263 7.81 -8.58 10.97
C SER A 263 8.99 -9.42 10.49
N THR A 264 10.17 -8.82 10.38
CA THR A 264 11.42 -9.51 10.05
C THR A 264 12.57 -8.98 10.91
N THR A 265 13.39 -9.89 11.40
CA THR A 265 14.59 -9.60 12.21
C THR A 265 15.88 -9.72 11.39
N ARG A 266 15.78 -10.01 10.10
CA ARG A 266 16.94 -10.13 9.21
C ARG A 266 16.75 -9.26 8.00
N PHE A 267 17.67 -8.34 7.81
CA PHE A 267 17.74 -7.48 6.64
C PHE A 267 18.86 -7.99 5.72
N LEU A 268 18.50 -8.30 4.47
CA LEU A 268 19.45 -8.79 3.48
C LEU A 268 19.38 -7.88 2.24
N ASN A 269 20.54 -7.52 1.69
CA ASN A 269 20.61 -6.75 0.45
C ASN A 269 19.84 -7.47 -0.67
N GLY A 270 19.00 -6.72 -1.39
CA GLY A 270 18.09 -7.26 -2.40
C GLY A 270 16.84 -7.94 -1.86
N GLY A 271 16.71 -8.10 -0.54
CA GLY A 271 15.54 -8.67 0.12
C GLY A 271 14.32 -7.74 0.03
N VAL A 272 13.12 -8.33 0.08
CA VAL A 272 11.86 -7.59 0.10
C VAL A 272 11.25 -7.68 1.50
N VAL A 273 11.13 -6.52 2.15
CA VAL A 273 10.65 -6.39 3.54
C VAL A 273 9.47 -5.42 3.62
N ASN A 274 8.80 -5.37 4.76
CA ASN A 274 7.76 -4.37 4.97
C ASN A 274 8.38 -2.97 5.06
N ARG A 275 7.80 -2.01 4.35
CA ARG A 275 8.20 -0.60 4.43
C ARG A 275 8.26 -0.08 5.87
N ARG A 276 7.33 -0.54 6.70
CA ARG A 276 7.24 -0.17 8.09
C ARG A 276 8.45 -0.64 8.91
N ASP A 277 8.92 -1.86 8.69
CA ASP A 277 10.08 -2.39 9.42
C ASP A 277 11.32 -1.52 9.16
N VAL A 278 11.52 -1.11 7.91
CA VAL A 278 12.59 -0.16 7.54
C VAL A 278 12.40 1.19 8.23
N MET A 279 11.18 1.69 8.32
CA MET A 279 10.91 2.96 9.01
C MET A 279 11.24 2.87 10.51
N ILE A 280 10.82 1.81 11.19
CA ILE A 280 11.10 1.60 12.63
C ILE A 280 12.61 1.52 12.88
N VAL A 281 13.32 0.75 12.07
CA VAL A 281 14.78 0.60 12.19
C VAL A 281 15.48 1.93 11.90
N ASN A 282 15.07 2.66 10.86
CA ASN A 282 15.66 3.95 10.54
C ASN A 282 15.36 5.02 11.60
N GLU A 283 14.17 5.02 12.21
CA GLU A 283 13.84 5.91 13.34
C GLU A 283 14.75 5.61 14.55
N GLU A 284 15.04 4.33 14.81
CA GLU A 284 15.94 3.94 15.91
C GLU A 284 17.40 4.29 15.60
N ILE A 285 17.86 4.05 14.37
CA ILE A 285 19.20 4.46 13.92
C ILE A 285 19.34 6.00 14.05
N GLN A 286 18.34 6.76 13.61
CA GLN A 286 18.36 8.21 13.67
C GLN A 286 18.45 8.73 15.12
N LYS A 287 17.69 8.16 16.06
CA LYS A 287 17.77 8.51 17.47
C LYS A 287 19.17 8.30 18.05
N ARG A 288 19.86 7.24 17.62
CA ARG A 288 21.23 6.95 18.07
C ARG A 288 22.26 7.89 17.45
N ILE A 289 22.07 8.25 16.17
CA ILE A 289 22.89 9.28 15.51
C ILE A 289 22.73 10.62 16.26
N ASP A 290 21.49 11.00 16.58
CA ASP A 290 21.19 12.23 17.32
C ASP A 290 21.75 12.18 18.76
N ALA A 291 21.88 10.99 19.35
CA ALA A 291 22.54 10.77 20.65
C ALA A 291 24.07 10.78 20.61
N GLY A 292 24.67 10.94 19.39
CA GLY A 292 26.12 11.10 19.22
C GLY A 292 26.87 9.91 18.62
N GLN A 293 26.19 8.86 18.16
CA GLN A 293 26.79 7.72 17.44
C GLN A 293 26.87 8.06 15.94
N THR A 294 28.01 8.51 15.45
CA THR A 294 28.19 9.01 14.06
C THR A 294 28.49 7.91 13.03
N ASP A 295 28.82 6.70 13.47
CA ASP A 295 29.26 5.61 12.56
C ASP A 295 28.09 4.79 11.96
N LEU A 296 26.84 5.16 12.31
CA LEU A 296 25.66 4.43 11.86
C LEU A 296 25.16 4.95 10.50
N LYS A 297 24.74 4.00 9.64
CA LYS A 297 24.15 4.29 8.33
C LYS A 297 22.68 3.87 8.30
N LEU A 298 21.84 4.75 7.75
CA LEU A 298 20.42 4.45 7.49
C LEU A 298 20.28 3.36 6.43
N VAL A 299 19.22 2.58 6.58
CA VAL A 299 18.81 1.58 5.57
C VAL A 299 18.27 2.31 4.34
N GLN A 300 18.80 1.96 3.18
CA GLN A 300 18.28 2.44 1.89
C GLN A 300 17.38 1.38 1.26
N ALA A 301 16.20 1.77 0.87
CA ALA A 301 15.22 0.88 0.27
C ALA A 301 14.42 1.58 -0.82
N SER A 302 14.18 0.87 -1.92
CA SER A 302 13.32 1.31 -3.02
C SER A 302 11.91 0.76 -2.86
N GLN A 303 10.92 1.59 -3.20
CA GLN A 303 9.52 1.19 -3.17
C GLN A 303 9.25 0.17 -4.28
N VAL A 304 8.51 -0.90 -3.94
CA VAL A 304 8.08 -1.93 -4.90
C VAL A 304 6.56 -1.92 -5.00
N LEU A 305 6.05 -2.04 -6.22
CA LEU A 305 4.64 -2.26 -6.49
C LEU A 305 4.43 -3.75 -6.78
N LEU A 306 3.66 -4.42 -5.96
CA LEU A 306 3.28 -5.82 -6.13
C LEU A 306 1.83 -5.90 -6.60
N GLY A 307 1.56 -6.76 -7.59
CA GLY A 307 0.17 -7.13 -7.90
C GLY A 307 -0.52 -7.81 -6.72
N ILE A 308 -1.84 -7.79 -6.66
CA ILE A 308 -2.62 -8.33 -5.53
C ILE A 308 -2.30 -9.81 -5.26
N THR A 309 -2.13 -10.62 -6.29
CA THR A 309 -1.74 -12.05 -6.14
C THR A 309 -0.38 -12.17 -5.45
N LYS A 310 0.64 -11.45 -5.92
CA LYS A 310 1.98 -11.47 -5.31
C LYS A 310 1.98 -10.88 -3.90
N SER A 311 1.21 -9.82 -3.68
CA SER A 311 1.06 -9.20 -2.36
C SER A 311 0.40 -10.14 -1.36
N SER A 312 -0.59 -10.94 -1.80
CA SER A 312 -1.27 -11.95 -0.97
C SER A 312 -0.36 -13.12 -0.59
N LEU A 313 0.60 -13.49 -1.45
CA LEU A 313 1.63 -14.51 -1.14
C LEU A 313 2.76 -13.97 -0.27
N ALA A 314 3.03 -12.66 -0.34
CA ALA A 314 4.07 -11.98 0.42
C ALA A 314 3.59 -11.47 1.80
N THR A 315 2.51 -12.04 2.35
CA THR A 315 2.00 -11.71 3.68
C THR A 315 2.93 -12.25 4.79
N ASP A 316 2.81 -11.68 5.98
CA ASP A 316 3.61 -12.11 7.13
C ASP A 316 3.12 -13.47 7.68
N SER A 317 1.81 -13.79 7.52
CA SER A 317 1.22 -15.08 7.85
C SER A 317 1.45 -16.11 6.72
N PHE A 318 2.22 -17.15 7.02
CA PHE A 318 2.41 -18.25 6.07
C PHE A 318 1.18 -19.14 5.93
N LEU A 319 0.33 -19.25 6.97
CA LEU A 319 -0.93 -19.99 6.90
C LEU A 319 -1.90 -19.32 5.90
N SER A 320 -2.04 -18.01 5.97
CA SER A 320 -2.86 -17.25 5.02
C SER A 320 -2.35 -17.40 3.59
N ALA A 321 -1.04 -17.29 3.36
CA ALA A 321 -0.43 -17.48 2.05
C ALA A 321 -0.63 -18.89 1.51
N ALA A 322 -0.38 -19.93 2.32
CA ALA A 322 -0.53 -21.34 1.96
C ALA A 322 -1.96 -21.70 1.57
N SER A 323 -2.96 -21.09 2.22
CA SER A 323 -4.37 -21.33 1.90
C SER A 323 -4.84 -20.65 0.61
N PHE A 324 -4.05 -19.77 0.04
CA PHE A 324 -4.39 -19.04 -1.18
C PHE A 324 -3.89 -19.78 -2.43
N GLN A 325 -2.58 -19.92 -2.57
CA GLN A 325 -1.92 -20.60 -3.71
C GLN A 325 -0.56 -21.17 -3.28
N GLU A 326 0.00 -22.07 -4.09
CA GLU A 326 1.35 -22.64 -3.91
C GLU A 326 1.58 -23.24 -2.50
N THR A 327 0.59 -23.94 -1.96
CA THR A 327 0.57 -24.48 -0.59
C THR A 327 1.86 -25.20 -0.21
N THR A 328 2.32 -26.13 -1.05
CA THR A 328 3.53 -26.93 -0.78
C THR A 328 4.77 -26.08 -0.68
N ARG A 329 4.95 -25.15 -1.61
CA ARG A 329 6.10 -24.24 -1.65
C ARG A 329 6.14 -23.35 -0.41
N VAL A 330 5.01 -22.72 -0.07
CA VAL A 330 4.90 -21.80 1.08
C VAL A 330 5.18 -22.53 2.38
N LEU A 331 4.58 -23.72 2.59
CA LEU A 331 4.79 -24.50 3.80
C LEU A 331 6.24 -25.01 3.91
N THR A 332 6.82 -25.47 2.81
CA THR A 332 8.22 -25.91 2.79
C THR A 332 9.16 -24.75 3.14
N GLU A 333 8.96 -23.58 2.54
CA GLU A 333 9.76 -22.40 2.84
C GLU A 333 9.60 -21.93 4.30
N ALA A 334 8.39 -21.96 4.83
CA ALA A 334 8.10 -21.62 6.21
C ALA A 334 8.79 -22.60 7.19
N ALA A 335 8.75 -23.90 6.89
CA ALA A 335 9.41 -24.93 7.70
C ALA A 335 10.94 -24.78 7.69
N ILE A 336 11.56 -24.57 6.52
CA ILE A 336 13.02 -24.37 6.38
C ILE A 336 13.46 -23.12 7.16
N LYS A 337 12.68 -22.04 7.11
CA LYS A 337 13.00 -20.77 7.77
C LYS A 337 12.59 -20.73 9.23
N GLY A 338 11.90 -21.76 9.75
CA GLY A 338 11.37 -21.77 11.11
C GLY A 338 10.42 -20.60 11.40
N LYS A 339 9.57 -20.23 10.43
CA LYS A 339 8.65 -19.10 10.59
C LYS A 339 7.58 -19.38 11.65
N VAL A 340 7.29 -18.38 12.47
CA VAL A 340 6.18 -18.36 13.42
C VAL A 340 5.09 -17.46 12.84
N ASP A 341 3.84 -17.93 12.86
CA ASP A 341 2.69 -17.13 12.37
C ASP A 341 2.15 -16.28 13.54
N PRO A 342 2.04 -14.96 13.38
CA PRO A 342 1.56 -14.08 14.44
C PRO A 342 0.04 -14.18 14.69
N LEU A 343 -0.72 -14.90 13.84
CA LEU A 343 -2.18 -15.04 13.91
C LEU A 343 -2.95 -13.71 14.03
N ALA A 344 -2.43 -12.69 13.38
CA ALA A 344 -2.98 -11.33 13.45
C ALA A 344 -4.13 -11.06 12.46
N GLY A 345 -4.33 -11.92 11.45
CA GLY A 345 -5.36 -11.75 10.44
C GLY A 345 -6.58 -12.64 10.66
N LEU A 346 -7.58 -12.48 9.79
CA LEU A 346 -8.84 -13.23 9.89
C LEU A 346 -8.68 -14.69 9.44
N LYS A 347 -8.01 -14.90 8.31
CA LYS A 347 -7.97 -16.19 7.59
C LYS A 347 -7.22 -17.27 8.37
N GLU A 348 -6.07 -16.94 8.95
CA GLU A 348 -5.28 -17.85 9.77
C GLU A 348 -6.02 -18.29 11.03
N ASN A 349 -6.76 -17.40 11.68
CA ASN A 349 -7.57 -17.73 12.85
C ASN A 349 -8.75 -18.64 12.49
N VAL A 350 -9.40 -18.42 11.35
CA VAL A 350 -10.45 -19.32 10.84
C VAL A 350 -9.89 -20.72 10.57
N ILE A 351 -8.71 -20.83 9.97
CA ILE A 351 -8.08 -22.13 9.66
C ILE A 351 -7.79 -22.92 10.94
N ILE A 352 -7.33 -22.25 12.01
CA ILE A 352 -7.01 -22.88 13.28
C ILE A 352 -8.26 -23.13 14.14
N GLY A 353 -9.40 -22.51 13.82
CA GLY A 353 -10.64 -22.61 14.59
C GLY A 353 -10.68 -21.68 15.82
N LYS A 354 -9.91 -20.60 15.81
CA LYS A 354 -9.99 -19.53 16.80
C LYS A 354 -10.99 -18.44 16.37
N LEU A 355 -11.45 -17.64 17.34
CA LEU A 355 -12.23 -16.45 17.03
C LEU A 355 -11.41 -15.51 16.14
N ILE A 356 -12.08 -14.92 15.15
CA ILE A 356 -11.44 -13.94 14.26
C ILE A 356 -11.16 -12.65 15.05
N PRO A 357 -10.03 -11.97 14.80
CA PRO A 357 -9.72 -10.69 15.45
C PRO A 357 -10.51 -9.55 14.79
N ALA A 358 -11.85 -9.65 14.82
CA ALA A 358 -12.79 -8.68 14.28
C ALA A 358 -14.10 -8.71 15.09
N GLY A 359 -14.72 -7.55 15.25
CA GLY A 359 -15.96 -7.40 16.01
C GLY A 359 -15.81 -7.90 17.45
N THR A 360 -16.70 -8.77 17.88
CA THR A 360 -16.71 -9.34 19.23
C THR A 360 -15.54 -10.29 19.55
N GLY A 361 -14.76 -10.69 18.54
CA GLY A 361 -13.57 -11.52 18.72
C GLY A 361 -12.31 -10.75 19.10
N LEU A 362 -12.38 -9.43 19.26
CA LEU A 362 -11.29 -8.61 19.78
C LEU A 362 -11.33 -8.58 21.30
N PRO A 363 -10.20 -8.80 22.01
CA PRO A 363 -10.15 -8.78 23.46
C PRO A 363 -10.67 -7.47 24.07
N GLU A 364 -10.36 -6.33 23.45
CA GLU A 364 -10.82 -4.99 23.89
C GLU A 364 -12.35 -4.85 23.82
N VAL A 365 -12.98 -5.43 22.80
CA VAL A 365 -14.43 -5.40 22.62
C VAL A 365 -15.11 -6.40 23.54
N GLU A 366 -14.48 -7.53 23.78
CA GLU A 366 -14.97 -8.55 24.72
C GLU A 366 -15.02 -8.00 26.17
N GLU A 367 -13.97 -7.28 26.59
CA GLU A 367 -13.95 -6.61 27.89
C GLU A 367 -15.04 -5.54 28.02
N GLU A 368 -15.27 -4.71 26.98
CA GLU A 368 -16.35 -3.72 26.96
C GLU A 368 -17.74 -4.36 27.06
N LEU A 369 -17.97 -5.48 26.36
CA LEU A 369 -19.23 -6.22 26.40
C LEU A 369 -19.49 -6.83 27.77
N VAL A 370 -18.48 -7.45 28.35
CA VAL A 370 -18.58 -8.02 29.72
C VAL A 370 -18.88 -6.93 30.75
N GLN A 371 -18.22 -5.77 30.66
CA GLN A 371 -18.51 -4.65 31.54
C GLN A 371 -19.92 -4.09 31.34
N ALA A 372 -20.40 -4.03 30.09
CA ALA A 372 -21.77 -3.59 29.78
C ALA A 372 -22.82 -4.59 30.29
N GLU A 373 -22.57 -5.90 30.20
CA GLU A 373 -23.45 -6.92 30.79
C GLU A 373 -23.50 -6.82 32.32
N ILE A 374 -22.34 -6.71 32.97
CA ILE A 374 -22.27 -6.54 34.43
C ILE A 374 -23.04 -5.26 34.86
N ALA A 375 -22.89 -4.16 34.13
CA ALA A 375 -23.60 -2.91 34.42
C ALA A 375 -25.10 -3.04 34.23
N ARG A 376 -25.53 -3.82 33.21
CA ARG A 376 -26.96 -4.08 32.96
C ARG A 376 -27.57 -4.95 34.05
N ASP A 377 -26.91 -6.03 34.42
CA ASP A 377 -27.37 -6.92 35.47
C ASP A 377 -27.43 -6.21 36.86
N ALA A 378 -26.48 -5.31 37.14
CA ALA A 378 -26.52 -4.46 38.29
C ALA A 378 -27.68 -3.46 38.28
N ALA A 379 -28.02 -2.92 37.10
CA ALA A 379 -29.15 -2.02 36.94
C ALA A 379 -30.51 -2.75 37.08
N GLU A 380 -30.64 -3.96 36.52
CA GLU A 380 -31.84 -4.80 36.68
C GLU A 380 -32.01 -5.20 38.17
N ALA A 381 -30.96 -5.61 38.85
CA ALA A 381 -31.01 -5.93 40.29
C ALA A 381 -31.39 -4.71 41.17
N ALA A 382 -31.09 -3.49 40.72
CA ALA A 382 -31.49 -2.26 41.44
C ALA A 382 -32.96 -1.85 41.16
N TYR A 383 -33.58 -2.41 40.12
CA TYR A 383 -35.00 -2.15 39.80
C TYR A 383 -35.96 -3.10 40.53
N ASP A 384 -35.47 -4.26 41.00
CA ASP A 384 -36.25 -5.27 41.71
C ASP A 384 -36.29 -5.03 43.26
N HIS A 385 -35.74 -3.94 43.73
CA HIS A 385 -35.80 -3.42 45.09
C HIS A 385 -36.54 -2.08 45.18
#